data_a7f4ba1b4dcfff6d5f0eca29a973343f
#
_entry.id   a7f4ba1b4dcfff6d5f0eca29a973343f
#
_cell.length_a   1.000
_cell.length_b   1.000
_cell.length_c   1.000
_cell.angle_alpha   90.00
_cell.angle_beta   90.00
_cell.angle_gamma   90.00
#
_symmetry.space_group_name_H-M   'P 1'
#
loop_
_entity.id
_entity.type
_entity.pdbx_description
1 polymer ?
#
loop_
_entity_poly.entity_id
_entity_poly.type
_entity_poly.pdbx_seq_one_letter_code
_entity_poly.pdbx_strand_id
1 'polypeptide(L)'
;MTKEASAPPGHAQEPDREALQSSLPIEANALAHTIFDAGGRLIVVGGFVRDALRGKTSKDLDFEVYGLAGSTLGEILSGLGFTPPVGRQFSVWRHTGLGFDVSLPRADGIANDSERRGAALDQSTGRKRNAPQDMPIAPNPHSFEAAARGRDLTLNAIAWDISHECWVDPLAGRKDLQSGILRAADASRFAEDPLRVLRVARLSAELGARVDDELMTLCAAQDLSSVPVERIAGELRRILSLANNPWRAFERLHEMGQLAIFAPIAALAGVPQDPIWHPEGDVYLHTGLVVNEAAKIAAELPEDAAEVLMWAAMCHDLGKAETTEVDSSGRVRSPGHDVASARLAQKWLESLKIGGRLTSRVEALCRHHLAPVIFVKDGAGPKAYRRLARKLADADLEMVDLERVARADQLGRTTKDALEGRFDAGEGFLASARLASVERGVAEDVVRAADWMRAGVPAGPSLGRLLRRCREVQDDTGWTAADQIMAVVSEGED
;
A
#
# COMPACT_ATOMS: atom_id res chain seq x y z
N MET A 1 -59.18 12.29 -24.24
CA MET A 1 -57.91 12.69 -23.56
C MET A 1 -57.78 11.85 -22.31
N THR A 2 -57.19 10.70 -22.45
CA THR A 2 -56.93 9.72 -21.39
C THR A 2 -55.57 10.07 -20.75
N LYS A 3 -55.56 10.31 -19.42
CA LYS A 3 -54.36 10.50 -18.63
C LYS A 3 -53.64 9.16 -18.53
N GLU A 4 -52.48 9.06 -19.14
CA GLU A 4 -51.53 7.97 -18.85
C GLU A 4 -51.01 8.13 -17.42
N ALA A 5 -51.23 7.10 -16.62
CA ALA A 5 -50.66 6.97 -15.30
C ALA A 5 -49.15 6.67 -15.46
N SER A 6 -48.29 7.52 -14.89
CA SER A 6 -46.85 7.33 -14.84
C SER A 6 -46.54 6.06 -14.03
N ALA A 7 -45.78 5.15 -14.65
CA ALA A 7 -45.23 3.97 -13.99
C ALA A 7 -44.34 4.34 -12.79
N PRO A 8 -44.29 3.50 -11.75
CA PRO A 8 -43.42 3.72 -10.60
C PRO A 8 -41.94 3.63 -10.98
N PRO A 9 -41.01 4.32 -10.27
CA PRO A 9 -39.62 4.39 -10.63
C PRO A 9 -38.92 3.03 -10.55
N GLY A 10 -38.34 2.69 -11.65
CA GLY A 10 -37.33 1.73 -11.99
C GLY A 10 -37.02 0.53 -11.06
N HIS A 11 -37.45 -0.65 -11.51
CA HIS A 11 -36.78 -1.88 -11.10
C HIS A 11 -35.29 -1.78 -11.40
N ALA A 12 -34.44 -1.98 -10.37
CA ALA A 12 -33.01 -2.17 -10.52
C ALA A 12 -32.75 -3.26 -11.57
N GLN A 13 -31.76 -3.04 -12.43
CA GLN A 13 -31.40 -3.99 -13.48
C GLN A 13 -31.08 -5.36 -12.82
N GLU A 14 -31.79 -6.40 -13.21
CA GLU A 14 -31.62 -7.78 -12.71
C GLU A 14 -30.18 -8.30 -12.70
N PRO A 15 -29.30 -7.97 -13.68
CA PRO A 15 -27.93 -8.47 -13.70
C PRO A 15 -27.08 -8.06 -12.51
N ASP A 16 -27.30 -6.87 -11.90
CA ASP A 16 -26.51 -6.42 -10.74
C ASP A 16 -26.86 -7.22 -9.47
N ARG A 17 -28.11 -7.67 -9.35
CA ARG A 17 -28.59 -8.50 -8.22
C ARG A 17 -28.01 -9.91 -8.29
N GLU A 18 -28.09 -10.56 -9.45
CA GLU A 18 -27.57 -11.90 -9.65
C GLU A 18 -26.04 -11.96 -9.47
N ALA A 19 -25.32 -10.94 -9.96
CA ALA A 19 -23.89 -10.84 -9.80
C ALA A 19 -23.47 -10.72 -8.33
N LEU A 20 -24.19 -9.93 -7.53
CA LEU A 20 -23.90 -9.79 -6.10
C LEU A 20 -24.24 -11.08 -5.33
N GLN A 21 -25.43 -11.68 -5.57
CA GLN A 21 -25.84 -12.93 -4.91
C GLN A 21 -24.88 -14.08 -5.21
N SER A 22 -24.41 -14.20 -6.46
CA SER A 22 -23.46 -15.22 -6.86
C SER A 22 -22.05 -15.00 -6.30
N SER A 23 -21.71 -13.76 -5.91
CA SER A 23 -20.42 -13.43 -5.29
C SER A 23 -20.39 -13.68 -3.78
N LEU A 24 -21.56 -13.81 -3.13
CA LEU A 24 -21.64 -14.09 -1.70
C LEU A 24 -21.35 -15.58 -1.40
N PRO A 25 -20.43 -15.88 -0.46
CA PRO A 25 -20.21 -17.25 -0.03
C PRO A 25 -21.43 -17.83 0.66
N ILE A 26 -21.60 -19.16 0.58
CA ILE A 26 -22.73 -19.86 1.15
C ILE A 26 -22.86 -19.65 2.68
N GLU A 27 -21.71 -19.45 3.34
CA GLU A 27 -21.62 -19.17 4.77
C GLU A 27 -22.25 -17.82 5.15
N ALA A 28 -22.20 -16.83 4.24
CA ALA A 28 -22.88 -15.55 4.46
C ALA A 28 -24.40 -15.69 4.43
N ASN A 29 -24.93 -16.52 3.55
CA ASN A 29 -26.36 -16.83 3.52
C ASN A 29 -26.78 -17.62 4.77
N ALA A 30 -25.99 -18.59 5.23
CA ALA A 30 -26.25 -19.32 6.46
C ALA A 30 -26.25 -18.41 7.69
N LEU A 31 -25.30 -17.49 7.78
CA LEU A 31 -25.26 -16.46 8.82
C LEU A 31 -26.49 -15.54 8.76
N ALA A 32 -26.91 -15.14 7.55
CA ALA A 32 -28.09 -14.30 7.36
C ALA A 32 -29.37 -14.99 7.87
N HIS A 33 -29.56 -16.28 7.60
CA HIS A 33 -30.68 -17.06 8.13
C HIS A 33 -30.65 -17.13 9.66
N THR A 34 -29.50 -17.40 10.26
CA THR A 34 -29.36 -17.47 11.72
C THR A 34 -29.71 -16.13 12.38
N ILE A 35 -29.24 -15.02 11.81
CA ILE A 35 -29.53 -13.66 12.29
C ILE A 35 -31.03 -13.33 12.09
N PHE A 36 -31.61 -13.72 10.96
CA PHE A 36 -33.02 -13.49 10.66
C PHE A 36 -33.97 -14.25 11.61
N ASP A 37 -33.67 -15.52 11.90
CA ASP A 37 -34.44 -16.32 12.84
C ASP A 37 -34.42 -15.79 14.27
N ALA A 38 -33.33 -15.05 14.62
CA ALA A 38 -33.23 -14.34 15.89
C ALA A 38 -33.92 -12.96 15.89
N GLY A 39 -34.57 -12.56 14.77
CA GLY A 39 -35.27 -11.27 14.60
C GLY A 39 -34.38 -10.13 14.12
N GLY A 40 -33.17 -10.42 13.66
CA GLY A 40 -32.23 -9.43 13.13
C GLY A 40 -32.21 -9.39 11.60
N ARG A 41 -31.40 -8.47 11.05
CA ARG A 41 -31.15 -8.32 9.61
C ARG A 41 -29.64 -8.25 9.40
N LEU A 42 -29.09 -9.05 8.50
CA LEU A 42 -27.69 -9.03 8.11
C LEU A 42 -27.52 -8.26 6.81
N ILE A 43 -26.77 -7.20 6.87
CA ILE A 43 -26.50 -6.27 5.76
C ILE A 43 -25.03 -6.36 5.37
N VAL A 44 -24.75 -6.66 4.10
CA VAL A 44 -23.40 -6.53 3.54
C VAL A 44 -23.14 -5.07 3.23
N VAL A 45 -21.99 -4.56 3.64
CA VAL A 45 -21.64 -3.13 3.54
C VAL A 45 -20.23 -2.93 2.97
N GLY A 46 -19.92 -1.68 2.58
CA GLY A 46 -18.56 -1.27 2.29
C GLY A 46 -18.03 -1.64 0.90
N GLY A 47 -16.72 -1.88 0.83
CA GLY A 47 -16.01 -2.07 -0.42
C GLY A 47 -16.46 -3.28 -1.23
N PHE A 48 -16.83 -4.37 -0.57
CA PHE A 48 -17.30 -5.59 -1.22
C PHE A 48 -18.50 -5.32 -2.14
N VAL A 49 -19.53 -4.61 -1.65
CA VAL A 49 -20.74 -4.30 -2.42
C VAL A 49 -20.42 -3.44 -3.64
N ARG A 50 -19.59 -2.40 -3.44
CA ARG A 50 -19.11 -1.54 -4.53
C ARG A 50 -18.35 -2.33 -5.59
N ASP A 51 -17.44 -3.22 -5.16
CA ASP A 51 -16.56 -3.96 -6.05
C ASP A 51 -17.32 -5.06 -6.80
N ALA A 52 -18.29 -5.72 -6.15
CA ALA A 52 -19.20 -6.65 -6.80
C ALA A 52 -20.03 -5.98 -7.92
N LEU A 53 -20.53 -4.75 -7.70
CA LEU A 53 -21.20 -3.95 -8.73
C LEU A 53 -20.30 -3.60 -9.93
N ARG A 54 -18.98 -3.69 -9.75
CA ARG A 54 -17.97 -3.48 -10.80
C ARG A 54 -17.47 -4.79 -11.41
N GLY A 55 -18.04 -5.93 -11.04
CA GLY A 55 -17.60 -7.26 -11.47
C GLY A 55 -16.24 -7.68 -10.90
N LYS A 56 -15.82 -7.08 -9.77
CA LYS A 56 -14.58 -7.45 -9.07
C LYS A 56 -14.89 -8.32 -7.86
N THR A 57 -14.05 -9.31 -7.61
CA THR A 57 -14.11 -10.13 -6.39
C THR A 57 -13.34 -9.48 -5.26
N SER A 58 -13.91 -9.48 -4.05
CA SER A 58 -13.26 -9.09 -2.81
C SER A 58 -13.29 -10.26 -1.83
N LYS A 59 -12.26 -10.40 -0.99
CA LYS A 59 -12.18 -11.46 0.02
C LYS A 59 -12.69 -11.01 1.38
N ASP A 60 -12.69 -9.71 1.65
CA ASP A 60 -13.08 -9.16 2.94
C ASP A 60 -14.57 -8.77 2.89
N LEU A 61 -15.38 -9.44 3.70
CA LEU A 61 -16.80 -9.14 3.84
C LEU A 61 -17.06 -8.45 5.18
N ASP A 62 -17.55 -7.22 5.07
CA ASP A 62 -18.03 -6.43 6.20
C ASP A 62 -19.54 -6.54 6.30
N PHE A 63 -20.03 -6.91 7.48
CA PHE A 63 -21.44 -7.00 7.77
C PHE A 63 -21.86 -6.06 8.90
N GLU A 64 -23.04 -5.48 8.77
CA GLU A 64 -23.74 -4.79 9.87
C GLU A 64 -25.01 -5.55 10.21
N VAL A 65 -25.24 -5.76 11.52
CA VAL A 65 -26.45 -6.42 12.03
C VAL A 65 -27.37 -5.41 12.67
N TYR A 66 -28.61 -5.39 12.20
CA TYR A 66 -29.69 -4.53 12.71
C TYR A 66 -30.73 -5.35 13.43
N GLY A 67 -31.40 -4.77 14.42
CA GLY A 67 -32.55 -5.39 15.13
C GLY A 67 -32.17 -6.29 16.29
N LEU A 68 -30.89 -6.58 16.55
CA LEU A 68 -30.44 -7.37 17.67
C LEU A 68 -29.68 -6.53 18.69
N ALA A 69 -29.81 -6.90 19.97
CA ALA A 69 -28.96 -6.40 21.03
C ALA A 69 -27.53 -6.98 20.88
N GLY A 70 -26.50 -6.22 21.33
CA GLY A 70 -25.12 -6.66 21.23
C GLY A 70 -24.80 -7.94 21.99
N SER A 71 -25.46 -8.20 23.14
CA SER A 71 -25.37 -9.45 23.90
C SER A 71 -25.86 -10.65 23.09
N THR A 72 -27.06 -10.54 22.51
CA THR A 72 -27.65 -11.60 21.68
C THR A 72 -26.81 -11.88 20.44
N LEU A 73 -26.35 -10.82 19.76
CA LEU A 73 -25.44 -10.97 18.61
C LEU A 73 -24.14 -11.66 19.03
N GLY A 74 -23.56 -11.27 20.16
CA GLY A 74 -22.32 -11.86 20.67
C GLY A 74 -22.46 -13.35 20.99
N GLU A 75 -23.60 -13.78 21.56
CA GLU A 75 -23.89 -15.21 21.82
C GLU A 75 -23.98 -16.00 20.53
N ILE A 76 -24.74 -15.51 19.53
CA ILE A 76 -24.88 -16.14 18.21
C ILE A 76 -23.52 -16.29 17.53
N LEU A 77 -22.77 -15.19 17.44
CA LEU A 77 -21.48 -15.17 16.74
C LEU A 77 -20.41 -16.02 17.43
N SER A 78 -20.40 -16.06 18.77
CA SER A 78 -19.49 -16.93 19.52
C SER A 78 -19.77 -18.40 19.27
N GLY A 79 -21.05 -18.79 19.15
CA GLY A 79 -21.46 -20.13 18.79
C GLY A 79 -21.05 -20.55 17.35
N LEU A 80 -20.81 -19.58 16.48
CA LEU A 80 -20.37 -19.76 15.08
C LEU A 80 -18.86 -19.61 14.89
N GLY A 81 -18.07 -19.47 15.96
CA GLY A 81 -16.60 -19.39 15.88
C GLY A 81 -16.03 -18.01 15.61
N PHE A 82 -16.82 -16.96 15.76
CA PHE A 82 -16.30 -15.59 15.70
C PHE A 82 -15.55 -15.21 16.97
N THR A 83 -14.44 -14.53 16.81
CA THR A 83 -13.68 -13.95 17.91
C THR A 83 -14.35 -12.67 18.40
N PRO A 84 -14.57 -12.49 19.71
CA PRO A 84 -15.17 -11.29 20.24
C PRO A 84 -14.27 -10.05 20.05
N PRO A 85 -14.87 -8.84 20.08
CA PRO A 85 -14.13 -7.60 19.90
C PRO A 85 -13.02 -7.43 20.95
N VAL A 86 -11.83 -7.03 20.49
CA VAL A 86 -10.70 -6.65 21.34
C VAL A 86 -10.65 -5.13 21.44
N GLY A 87 -10.98 -4.57 22.64
CA GLY A 87 -10.95 -3.13 22.89
C GLY A 87 -12.34 -2.49 23.02
N ARG A 88 -12.37 -1.24 23.56
CA ARG A 88 -13.62 -0.53 23.94
C ARG A 88 -14.24 0.32 22.83
N GLN A 89 -13.58 0.50 21.69
CA GLN A 89 -13.99 1.51 20.70
C GLN A 89 -14.80 0.96 19.51
N PHE A 90 -14.66 -0.33 19.16
CA PHE A 90 -15.38 -0.93 18.03
C PHE A 90 -15.77 -2.35 18.38
N SER A 91 -17.08 -2.63 18.41
CA SER A 91 -17.61 -3.98 18.60
C SER A 91 -17.63 -4.69 17.23
N VAL A 92 -16.46 -5.18 16.77
CA VAL A 92 -16.35 -5.97 15.54
C VAL A 92 -16.02 -7.41 15.95
N TRP A 93 -16.88 -8.34 15.60
CA TRP A 93 -16.63 -9.78 15.70
C TRP A 93 -15.99 -10.26 14.40
N ARG A 94 -14.90 -11.00 14.52
CA ARG A 94 -14.10 -11.43 13.38
C ARG A 94 -14.06 -12.95 13.25
N HIS A 95 -14.31 -13.46 12.04
CA HIS A 95 -14.08 -14.87 11.69
C HIS A 95 -12.93 -14.97 10.68
N THR A 96 -11.71 -15.22 11.18
CA THR A 96 -10.48 -15.20 10.35
C THR A 96 -10.49 -16.25 9.24
N GLY A 97 -11.08 -17.43 9.48
CA GLY A 97 -11.16 -18.50 8.48
C GLY A 97 -12.11 -18.21 7.31
N LEU A 98 -13.11 -17.33 7.51
CA LEU A 98 -14.08 -16.93 6.47
C LEU A 98 -13.80 -15.51 5.92
N GLY A 99 -12.94 -14.73 6.56
CA GLY A 99 -12.74 -13.32 6.21
C GLY A 99 -13.98 -12.45 6.51
N PHE A 100 -14.78 -12.80 7.52
CA PHE A 100 -15.99 -12.08 7.90
C PHE A 100 -15.74 -11.17 9.08
N ASP A 101 -16.07 -9.89 8.92
CA ASP A 101 -16.12 -8.90 9.98
C ASP A 101 -17.58 -8.49 10.19
N VAL A 102 -18.13 -8.75 11.39
CA VAL A 102 -19.53 -8.45 11.75
C VAL A 102 -19.55 -7.38 12.82
N SER A 103 -20.35 -6.33 12.62
CA SER A 103 -20.49 -5.20 13.54
C SER A 103 -21.95 -4.81 13.75
N LEU A 104 -22.21 -4.09 14.82
CA LEU A 104 -23.42 -3.30 14.96
C LEU A 104 -23.25 -1.96 14.23
N PRO A 105 -24.34 -1.38 13.67
CA PRO A 105 -24.28 -0.05 13.08
C PRO A 105 -23.81 0.96 14.13
N ARG A 106 -22.99 1.93 13.69
CA ARG A 106 -22.54 2.99 14.59
C ARG A 106 -23.75 3.83 15.01
N ALA A 107 -24.04 3.86 16.30
CA ALA A 107 -25.03 4.80 16.82
C ALA A 107 -24.52 6.23 16.61
N ASP A 108 -25.42 7.13 16.21
CA ASP A 108 -25.11 8.55 15.98
C ASP A 108 -24.26 9.16 17.10
N GLY A 109 -23.38 10.12 16.75
CA GLY A 109 -22.40 10.76 17.60
C GLY A 109 -22.85 11.36 18.95
N ILE A 110 -24.12 11.18 19.34
CA ILE A 110 -24.66 11.49 20.68
C ILE A 110 -24.11 10.53 21.74
N ALA A 111 -23.74 9.27 21.39
CA ALA A 111 -23.20 8.32 22.32
C ALA A 111 -21.75 8.65 22.75
N ASN A 112 -20.97 9.31 21.91
CA ASN A 112 -19.58 9.64 22.21
C ASN A 112 -19.41 10.79 23.23
N ASP A 113 -20.33 11.74 23.31
CA ASP A 113 -20.25 12.87 24.24
C ASP A 113 -20.79 12.51 25.63
N SER A 114 -21.79 11.62 25.70
CA SER A 114 -22.30 11.12 26.98
C SER A 114 -21.34 10.07 27.62
N GLU A 115 -20.65 9.26 26.81
CA GLU A 115 -19.62 8.34 27.30
C GLU A 115 -18.36 9.06 27.76
N ARG A 116 -17.93 10.14 27.10
CA ARG A 116 -16.84 11.00 27.58
C ARG A 116 -17.18 11.74 28.87
N ARG A 117 -18.45 12.09 29.11
CA ARG A 117 -18.93 12.73 30.35
C ARG A 117 -19.32 11.71 31.42
N GLY A 118 -19.70 10.49 31.06
CA GLY A 118 -20.09 9.42 31.97
C GLY A 118 -18.93 8.65 32.63
N ALA A 119 -17.68 8.93 32.22
CA ALA A 119 -16.49 8.43 32.95
C ALA A 119 -16.16 9.22 34.23
N ALA A 120 -17.02 10.15 34.65
CA ALA A 120 -16.95 10.74 35.96
C ALA A 120 -17.30 9.66 36.99
N LEU A 121 -16.34 9.37 37.87
CA LEU A 121 -16.52 8.52 39.05
C LEU A 121 -17.73 9.03 39.88
N ASP A 122 -18.68 8.13 40.10
CA ASP A 122 -19.66 8.34 41.19
C ASP A 122 -18.89 8.38 42.50
N GLN A 123 -18.71 9.58 42.99
CA GLN A 123 -17.93 9.83 44.23
C GLN A 123 -18.58 9.21 45.49
N SER A 124 -19.80 8.65 45.39
CA SER A 124 -20.51 8.05 46.50
C SER A 124 -20.32 6.54 46.66
N THR A 125 -19.95 5.81 45.61
CA THR A 125 -19.90 4.34 45.65
C THR A 125 -18.59 3.70 45.17
N GLY A 126 -17.68 4.44 44.57
CA GLY A 126 -16.37 3.94 44.11
C GLY A 126 -16.44 2.84 43.01
N ARG A 127 -17.62 2.53 42.47
CA ARG A 127 -17.83 1.53 41.45
C ARG A 127 -17.94 2.16 40.06
N LYS A 128 -17.14 1.69 39.11
CA LYS A 128 -17.34 1.99 37.69
C LYS A 128 -18.70 1.46 37.25
N ARG A 129 -19.62 2.34 36.87
CA ARG A 129 -20.84 1.92 36.18
C ARG A 129 -20.41 1.37 34.81
N ASN A 130 -20.66 0.08 34.60
CA ASN A 130 -20.65 -0.48 33.24
C ASN A 130 -21.75 0.20 32.45
N ALA A 131 -21.40 0.82 31.32
CA ALA A 131 -22.41 1.30 30.36
C ALA A 131 -23.30 0.11 29.97
N PRO A 132 -24.63 0.30 29.86
CA PRO A 132 -25.52 -0.78 29.45
C PRO A 132 -25.13 -1.24 28.04
N GLN A 133 -24.70 -2.51 27.90
CA GLN A 133 -24.46 -3.19 26.63
C GLN A 133 -25.77 -3.49 25.86
N ASP A 134 -26.92 -3.18 26.45
CA ASP A 134 -28.25 -3.61 26.03
C ASP A 134 -29.16 -2.42 25.66
N MET A 135 -28.77 -1.60 24.69
CA MET A 135 -29.76 -0.80 24.00
C MET A 135 -30.27 -1.57 22.77
N PRO A 136 -31.56 -1.95 22.73
CA PRO A 136 -32.15 -2.53 21.52
C PRO A 136 -32.14 -1.45 20.43
N ILE A 137 -31.39 -1.70 19.36
CA ILE A 137 -31.48 -0.88 18.16
C ILE A 137 -32.75 -1.33 17.45
N ALA A 138 -33.83 -0.59 17.67
CA ALA A 138 -35.09 -0.84 16.95
C ALA A 138 -34.84 -0.81 15.43
N PRO A 139 -35.48 -1.68 14.65
CA PRO A 139 -35.41 -1.66 13.18
C PRO A 139 -36.15 -0.42 12.67
N ASN A 140 -35.50 0.73 12.72
CA ASN A 140 -35.99 1.98 12.15
C ASN A 140 -35.31 2.19 10.79
N PRO A 141 -36.05 2.43 9.69
CA PRO A 141 -35.46 2.77 8.40
C PRO A 141 -34.50 3.97 8.49
N HIS A 142 -34.68 4.86 9.44
CA HIS A 142 -33.74 5.95 9.72
C HIS A 142 -32.34 5.47 10.22
N SER A 143 -32.22 4.26 10.73
CA SER A 143 -30.93 3.72 11.17
C SER A 143 -29.98 3.39 10.02
N PHE A 144 -30.49 2.95 8.86
CA PHE A 144 -29.68 2.69 7.67
C PHE A 144 -29.12 3.97 7.07
N GLU A 145 -29.92 5.01 7.01
CA GLU A 145 -29.47 6.32 6.52
C GLU A 145 -28.42 6.94 7.45
N ALA A 146 -28.64 6.85 8.75
CA ALA A 146 -27.70 7.36 9.75
C ALA A 146 -26.35 6.64 9.67
N ALA A 147 -26.35 5.30 9.54
CA ALA A 147 -25.13 4.51 9.35
C ALA A 147 -24.44 4.85 8.02
N ALA A 148 -25.20 5.00 6.94
CA ALA A 148 -24.70 5.41 5.63
C ALA A 148 -23.99 6.77 5.67
N ARG A 149 -24.59 7.77 6.36
CA ARG A 149 -24.01 9.12 6.57
C ARG A 149 -22.72 9.10 7.41
N GLY A 150 -22.51 8.07 8.23
CA GLY A 150 -21.25 7.85 8.97
C GLY A 150 -20.09 7.41 8.09
N ARG A 151 -20.35 6.97 6.86
CA ARG A 151 -19.31 6.52 5.92
C ARG A 151 -18.54 7.69 5.33
N ASP A 152 -17.42 7.39 4.65
CA ASP A 152 -16.60 8.39 3.97
C ASP A 152 -17.26 8.92 2.69
N LEU A 153 -17.73 8.01 1.83
CA LEU A 153 -18.26 8.33 0.49
C LEU A 153 -19.60 7.63 0.25
N THR A 154 -20.46 8.24 -0.58
CA THR A 154 -21.76 7.68 -0.99
C THR A 154 -21.63 6.28 -1.58
N LEU A 155 -20.60 6.04 -2.42
CA LEU A 155 -20.38 4.74 -3.06
C LEU A 155 -19.91 3.64 -2.08
N ASN A 156 -19.35 3.98 -0.93
CA ASN A 156 -19.01 3.04 0.14
C ASN A 156 -20.18 2.87 1.14
N ALA A 157 -21.25 3.65 0.98
CA ALA A 157 -22.49 3.54 1.73
C ALA A 157 -23.54 2.65 1.06
N ILE A 158 -23.27 2.16 -0.15
CA ILE A 158 -24.09 1.14 -0.81
C ILE A 158 -24.03 -0.14 0.01
N ALA A 159 -25.20 -0.73 0.28
CA ALA A 159 -25.33 -1.95 1.05
C ALA A 159 -26.34 -2.93 0.42
N TRP A 160 -26.28 -4.18 0.84
CA TRP A 160 -27.18 -5.22 0.41
C TRP A 160 -27.75 -5.98 1.61
N ASP A 161 -29.09 -6.02 1.69
CA ASP A 161 -29.78 -6.85 2.66
C ASP A 161 -29.89 -8.27 2.12
N ILE A 162 -29.18 -9.20 2.74
CA ILE A 162 -29.14 -10.60 2.29
C ILE A 162 -30.50 -11.25 2.51
N SER A 163 -31.14 -11.00 3.66
CA SER A 163 -32.40 -11.68 4.05
C SER A 163 -33.59 -11.24 3.20
N HIS A 164 -33.62 -9.97 2.76
CA HIS A 164 -34.70 -9.40 1.94
C HIS A 164 -34.31 -9.28 0.47
N GLU A 165 -33.08 -9.64 0.12
CA GLU A 165 -32.54 -9.58 -1.24
C GLU A 165 -32.77 -8.23 -1.92
N CYS A 166 -32.49 -7.15 -1.21
CA CYS A 166 -32.72 -5.80 -1.71
C CYS A 166 -31.56 -4.84 -1.42
N TRP A 167 -31.45 -3.84 -2.29
CA TRP A 167 -30.48 -2.76 -2.13
C TRP A 167 -30.86 -1.84 -0.97
N VAL A 168 -29.87 -1.43 -0.19
CA VAL A 168 -29.95 -0.38 0.81
C VAL A 168 -28.98 0.73 0.37
N ASP A 169 -29.51 1.74 -0.30
CA ASP A 169 -28.72 2.83 -0.90
C ASP A 169 -29.40 4.19 -0.65
N PRO A 170 -29.47 4.66 0.61
CA PRO A 170 -30.17 5.88 0.96
C PRO A 170 -29.50 7.15 0.43
N LEU A 171 -28.21 7.08 0.03
CA LEU A 171 -27.43 8.22 -0.44
C LEU A 171 -27.20 8.23 -1.96
N ALA A 172 -27.90 7.36 -2.70
CA ALA A 172 -27.76 7.22 -4.16
C ALA A 172 -26.32 6.89 -4.62
N GLY A 173 -25.56 6.14 -3.82
CA GLY A 173 -24.18 5.77 -4.09
C GLY A 173 -24.02 4.95 -5.38
N ARG A 174 -25.03 4.13 -5.76
CA ARG A 174 -25.04 3.40 -7.04
C ARG A 174 -25.03 4.34 -8.24
N LYS A 175 -25.76 5.44 -8.17
CA LYS A 175 -25.78 6.48 -9.21
C LYS A 175 -24.40 7.14 -9.34
N ASP A 176 -23.78 7.48 -8.20
CA ASP A 176 -22.45 8.08 -8.17
C ASP A 176 -21.39 7.09 -8.72
N LEU A 177 -21.49 5.80 -8.36
CA LEU A 177 -20.60 4.76 -8.87
C LEU A 177 -20.71 4.61 -10.40
N GLN A 178 -21.94 4.57 -10.95
CA GLN A 178 -22.20 4.53 -12.40
C GLN A 178 -21.69 5.76 -13.13
N SER A 179 -21.79 6.93 -12.48
CA SER A 179 -21.34 8.22 -13.03
C SER A 179 -19.84 8.44 -12.88
N GLY A 180 -19.12 7.57 -12.16
CA GLY A 180 -17.70 7.72 -11.88
C GLY A 180 -17.39 8.96 -11.03
N ILE A 181 -18.24 9.28 -10.04
CA ILE A 181 -18.10 10.47 -9.19
C ILE A 181 -17.91 10.04 -7.73
N LEU A 182 -16.96 10.67 -7.04
CA LEU A 182 -16.80 10.56 -5.59
C LEU A 182 -17.48 11.73 -4.91
N ARG A 183 -18.40 11.43 -3.97
CA ARG A 183 -19.10 12.39 -3.11
C ARG A 183 -18.96 11.99 -1.64
N ALA A 184 -18.89 12.97 -0.76
CA ALA A 184 -19.00 12.72 0.68
C ALA A 184 -20.36 12.08 1.00
N ALA A 185 -20.36 11.09 1.89
CA ALA A 185 -21.61 10.52 2.40
C ALA A 185 -22.41 11.56 3.22
N ASP A 186 -21.70 12.39 3.99
CA ASP A 186 -22.23 13.54 4.68
C ASP A 186 -21.13 14.60 4.83
N ALA A 187 -21.32 15.76 4.22
CA ALA A 187 -20.36 16.87 4.23
C ALA A 187 -20.10 17.39 5.65
N SER A 188 -21.14 17.44 6.51
CA SER A 188 -21.01 17.92 7.89
C SER A 188 -20.20 16.98 8.80
N ARG A 189 -20.13 15.72 8.44
CA ARG A 189 -19.41 14.67 9.18
C ARG A 189 -18.06 14.31 8.57
N PHE A 190 -17.68 14.89 7.44
CA PHE A 190 -16.45 14.54 6.74
C PHE A 190 -15.20 14.76 7.61
N ALA A 191 -15.21 15.82 8.40
CA ALA A 191 -14.12 16.20 9.30
C ALA A 191 -13.97 15.30 10.54
N GLU A 192 -14.88 14.35 10.81
CA GLU A 192 -14.77 13.41 11.94
C GLU A 192 -13.52 12.52 11.82
N ASP A 193 -13.03 12.28 10.59
CA ASP A 193 -11.82 11.50 10.34
C ASP A 193 -11.01 12.10 9.17
N PRO A 194 -9.97 12.89 9.44
CA PRO A 194 -9.17 13.51 8.39
C PRO A 194 -8.49 12.50 7.45
N LEU A 195 -8.29 11.23 7.86
CA LEU A 195 -7.75 10.18 6.99
C LEU A 195 -8.63 9.96 5.74
N ARG A 196 -9.90 10.37 5.77
CA ARG A 196 -10.80 10.31 4.60
C ARG A 196 -10.19 10.99 3.37
N VAL A 197 -9.36 12.01 3.54
CA VAL A 197 -8.63 12.67 2.44
C VAL A 197 -7.76 11.68 1.67
N LEU A 198 -6.94 10.89 2.36
CA LEU A 198 -6.08 9.87 1.72
C LEU A 198 -6.93 8.77 1.07
N ARG A 199 -8.06 8.41 1.69
CA ARG A 199 -9.01 7.43 1.13
C ARG A 199 -9.66 7.95 -0.15
N VAL A 200 -10.05 9.23 -0.21
CA VAL A 200 -10.58 9.88 -1.42
C VAL A 200 -9.53 9.86 -2.53
N ALA A 201 -8.30 10.26 -2.25
CA ALA A 201 -7.20 10.22 -3.21
C ALA A 201 -6.98 8.80 -3.76
N ARG A 202 -6.89 7.81 -2.88
CA ARG A 202 -6.75 6.40 -3.25
C ARG A 202 -7.92 5.90 -4.12
N LEU A 203 -9.15 6.13 -3.68
CA LEU A 203 -10.34 5.68 -4.41
C LEU A 203 -10.51 6.39 -5.75
N SER A 204 -10.09 7.65 -5.86
CA SER A 204 -10.02 8.36 -7.14
C SER A 204 -9.09 7.66 -8.14
N ALA A 205 -7.92 7.20 -7.68
CA ALA A 205 -6.98 6.43 -8.49
C ALA A 205 -7.51 5.03 -8.83
N GLU A 206 -7.98 4.29 -7.81
CA GLU A 206 -8.46 2.91 -7.92
C GLU A 206 -9.67 2.77 -8.86
N LEU A 207 -10.60 3.73 -8.79
CA LEU A 207 -11.84 3.71 -9.55
C LEU A 207 -11.77 4.50 -10.86
N GLY A 208 -10.71 5.28 -11.06
CA GLY A 208 -10.65 6.24 -12.17
C GLY A 208 -11.70 7.36 -12.03
N ALA A 209 -12.24 7.57 -10.84
CA ALA A 209 -13.37 8.44 -10.60
C ALA A 209 -12.95 9.91 -10.40
N ARG A 210 -13.83 10.82 -10.79
CA ARG A 210 -13.70 12.26 -10.52
C ARG A 210 -14.18 12.55 -9.09
N VAL A 211 -13.46 13.39 -8.38
CA VAL A 211 -13.90 13.94 -7.10
C VAL A 211 -14.79 15.16 -7.39
N ASP A 212 -15.95 15.27 -6.76
CA ASP A 212 -16.80 16.43 -6.97
C ASP A 212 -16.24 17.67 -6.23
N ASP A 213 -16.72 18.85 -6.60
CA ASP A 213 -16.14 20.13 -6.17
C ASP A 213 -16.35 20.40 -4.66
N GLU A 214 -17.48 19.95 -4.10
CA GLU A 214 -17.73 20.02 -2.66
C GLU A 214 -16.74 19.14 -1.89
N LEU A 215 -16.56 17.89 -2.32
CA LEU A 215 -15.63 16.97 -1.69
C LEU A 215 -14.18 17.43 -1.85
N MET A 216 -13.80 18.04 -2.98
CA MET A 216 -12.49 18.67 -3.14
C MET A 216 -12.26 19.76 -2.09
N THR A 217 -13.27 20.63 -1.87
CA THR A 217 -13.22 21.70 -0.86
C THR A 217 -13.10 21.13 0.55
N LEU A 218 -13.88 20.09 0.87
CA LEU A 218 -13.84 19.41 2.15
C LEU A 218 -12.46 18.79 2.42
N CYS A 219 -11.86 18.13 1.41
CA CYS A 219 -10.52 17.55 1.51
C CYS A 219 -9.45 18.63 1.75
N ALA A 220 -9.50 19.74 1.01
CA ALA A 220 -8.55 20.84 1.14
C ALA A 220 -8.57 21.49 2.54
N ALA A 221 -9.71 21.48 3.21
CA ALA A 221 -9.88 22.07 4.53
C ALA A 221 -9.41 21.19 5.70
N GLN A 222 -9.01 19.93 5.47
CA GLN A 222 -8.65 19.01 6.56
C GLN A 222 -7.22 19.24 7.05
N ASP A 223 -7.02 19.07 8.36
CA ASP A 223 -5.69 18.97 8.98
C ASP A 223 -5.33 17.51 9.22
N LEU A 224 -4.37 17.00 8.44
CA LEU A 224 -3.88 15.63 8.53
C LEU A 224 -2.84 15.42 9.65
N SER A 225 -2.35 16.48 10.30
CA SER A 225 -1.29 16.41 11.31
C SER A 225 -1.70 15.60 12.55
N SER A 226 -3.01 15.52 12.83
CA SER A 226 -3.57 14.75 13.95
C SER A 226 -3.74 13.26 13.68
N VAL A 227 -3.56 12.81 12.41
CA VAL A 227 -3.76 11.41 12.03
C VAL A 227 -2.57 10.57 12.46
N PRO A 228 -2.77 9.44 13.18
CA PRO A 228 -1.67 8.54 13.53
C PRO A 228 -0.91 8.09 12.29
N VAL A 229 0.42 8.12 12.38
CA VAL A 229 1.31 7.84 11.25
C VAL A 229 1.12 6.44 10.67
N GLU A 230 0.76 5.47 11.50
CA GLU A 230 0.48 4.09 11.07
C GLU A 230 -0.74 4.01 10.15
N ARG A 231 -1.74 4.86 10.39
CA ARG A 231 -2.92 4.95 9.51
C ARG A 231 -2.57 5.60 8.18
N ILE A 232 -1.73 6.63 8.20
CA ILE A 232 -1.19 7.29 6.98
C ILE A 232 -0.37 6.27 6.18
N ALA A 233 0.56 5.56 6.82
CA ALA A 233 1.38 4.53 6.19
C ALA A 233 0.52 3.40 5.61
N GLY A 234 -0.56 3.00 6.30
CA GLY A 234 -1.51 2.01 5.82
C GLY A 234 -2.23 2.43 4.53
N GLU A 235 -2.69 3.68 4.42
CA GLU A 235 -3.30 4.18 3.18
C GLU A 235 -2.25 4.35 2.08
N LEU A 236 -1.02 4.79 2.39
CA LEU A 236 0.06 4.88 1.41
C LEU A 236 0.42 3.51 0.82
N ARG A 237 0.52 2.47 1.66
CA ARG A 237 0.70 1.09 1.17
C ARG A 237 -0.42 0.66 0.23
N ARG A 238 -1.67 0.97 0.56
CA ARG A 238 -2.83 0.66 -0.30
C ARG A 238 -2.77 1.42 -1.62
N ILE A 239 -2.31 2.67 -1.63
CA ILE A 239 -2.08 3.44 -2.86
C ILE A 239 -1.02 2.74 -3.72
N LEU A 240 0.12 2.39 -3.13
CA LEU A 240 1.22 1.72 -3.84
C LEU A 240 0.86 0.29 -4.31
N SER A 241 -0.12 -0.37 -3.69
CA SER A 241 -0.61 -1.68 -4.14
C SER A 241 -1.61 -1.62 -5.30
N LEU A 242 -1.98 -0.43 -5.80
CA LEU A 242 -2.87 -0.31 -6.94
C LEU A 242 -2.18 -0.78 -8.23
N ALA A 243 -2.82 -1.70 -8.94
CA ALA A 243 -2.28 -2.27 -10.17
C ALA A 243 -2.22 -1.27 -11.34
N ASN A 244 -3.06 -0.24 -11.32
CA ASN A 244 -3.16 0.73 -12.40
C ASN A 244 -3.06 2.16 -11.88
N ASN A 245 -2.10 2.91 -12.41
CA ASN A 245 -1.93 4.34 -12.21
C ASN A 245 -2.01 4.79 -10.73
N PRO A 246 -1.21 4.21 -9.81
CA PRO A 246 -1.20 4.60 -8.39
C PRO A 246 -0.83 6.08 -8.19
N TRP A 247 -0.06 6.68 -9.12
CA TRP A 247 0.35 8.08 -9.03
C TRP A 247 -0.82 9.06 -9.09
N ARG A 248 -1.93 8.68 -9.70
CA ARG A 248 -3.15 9.51 -9.72
C ARG A 248 -3.62 9.91 -8.30
N ALA A 249 -3.33 9.10 -7.28
CA ALA A 249 -3.63 9.47 -5.90
C ALA A 249 -2.79 10.67 -5.43
N PHE A 250 -1.52 10.72 -5.83
CA PHE A 250 -0.62 11.84 -5.50
C PHE A 250 -0.98 13.11 -6.27
N GLU A 251 -1.35 12.99 -7.56
CA GLU A 251 -1.90 14.11 -8.33
C GLU A 251 -3.14 14.69 -7.66
N ARG A 252 -4.03 13.82 -7.18
CA ARG A 252 -5.23 14.24 -6.48
C ARG A 252 -4.91 14.94 -5.15
N LEU A 253 -3.95 14.43 -4.38
CA LEU A 253 -3.47 15.09 -3.16
C LEU A 253 -2.83 16.46 -3.47
N HIS A 254 -2.12 16.58 -4.57
CA HIS A 254 -1.57 17.86 -5.01
C HIS A 254 -2.68 18.87 -5.34
N GLU A 255 -3.68 18.46 -6.11
CA GLU A 255 -4.84 19.30 -6.44
C GLU A 255 -5.66 19.73 -5.20
N MET A 256 -5.72 18.87 -4.16
CA MET A 256 -6.34 19.18 -2.87
C MET A 256 -5.45 20.06 -1.97
N GLY A 257 -4.21 20.36 -2.35
CA GLY A 257 -3.25 21.05 -1.49
C GLY A 257 -2.75 20.21 -0.31
N GLN A 258 -2.92 18.89 -0.34
CA GLN A 258 -2.62 17.96 0.75
C GLN A 258 -1.36 17.12 0.53
N LEU A 259 -0.62 17.35 -0.57
CA LEU A 259 0.57 16.57 -0.89
C LEU A 259 1.68 16.68 0.17
N ALA A 260 1.71 17.78 0.92
CA ALA A 260 2.69 18.03 1.98
C ALA A 260 2.71 16.99 3.10
N ILE A 261 1.64 16.17 3.24
CA ILE A 261 1.64 15.00 4.15
C ILE A 261 2.74 13.98 3.80
N PHE A 262 3.13 13.96 2.53
CA PHE A 262 4.27 13.19 2.01
C PHE A 262 5.38 14.16 1.59
N ALA A 263 5.95 14.87 2.59
CA ALA A 263 6.92 15.94 2.38
C ALA A 263 8.08 15.58 1.43
N PRO A 264 8.70 14.38 1.46
CA PRO A 264 9.75 14.04 0.50
C PRO A 264 9.26 14.00 -0.95
N ILE A 265 8.00 13.61 -1.18
CA ILE A 265 7.39 13.60 -2.53
C ILE A 265 7.01 15.02 -2.95
N ALA A 266 6.46 15.81 -2.03
CA ALA A 266 6.11 17.20 -2.30
C ALA A 266 7.35 18.05 -2.68
N ALA A 267 8.52 17.72 -2.11
CA ALA A 267 9.78 18.40 -2.40
C ALA A 267 10.31 18.16 -3.84
N LEU A 268 9.78 17.19 -4.56
CA LEU A 268 10.17 16.88 -5.95
C LEU A 268 9.51 17.82 -6.96
N ALA A 269 8.38 18.44 -6.58
CA ALA A 269 7.65 19.34 -7.48
C ALA A 269 8.48 20.57 -7.82
N GLY A 270 8.64 20.82 -9.12
CA GLY A 270 9.45 21.94 -9.63
C GLY A 270 10.96 21.71 -9.62
N VAL A 271 11.46 20.55 -9.18
CA VAL A 271 12.91 20.23 -9.29
C VAL A 271 13.23 19.91 -10.74
N PRO A 272 14.08 20.75 -11.40
CA PRO A 272 14.35 20.57 -12.84
C PRO A 272 15.19 19.34 -13.13
N GLN A 273 15.07 18.83 -14.36
CA GLN A 273 15.87 17.74 -14.89
C GLN A 273 16.47 18.13 -16.26
N ASP A 274 17.48 17.38 -16.71
CA ASP A 274 18.03 17.55 -18.07
C ASP A 274 16.97 17.16 -19.11
N PRO A 275 16.49 18.09 -19.97
CA PRO A 275 15.38 17.85 -20.88
C PRO A 275 15.69 16.84 -22.01
N ILE A 276 16.96 16.51 -22.22
CA ILE A 276 17.37 15.50 -23.19
C ILE A 276 17.05 14.10 -22.65
N TRP A 277 17.30 13.89 -21.35
CA TRP A 277 17.08 12.59 -20.70
C TRP A 277 15.71 12.47 -20.03
N HIS A 278 15.09 13.60 -19.70
CA HIS A 278 13.80 13.70 -19.03
C HIS A 278 12.88 14.72 -19.72
N PRO A 279 12.47 14.44 -20.98
CA PRO A 279 11.58 15.36 -21.69
C PRO A 279 10.19 15.45 -21.08
N GLU A 280 9.81 14.56 -20.16
CA GLU A 280 8.57 14.57 -19.38
C GLU A 280 8.46 15.76 -18.42
N GLY A 281 9.57 16.33 -17.94
CA GLY A 281 9.56 17.52 -17.09
C GLY A 281 10.34 17.40 -15.79
N ASP A 282 9.74 17.83 -14.68
CA ASP A 282 10.38 17.85 -13.36
C ASP A 282 10.46 16.47 -12.70
N VAL A 283 11.16 16.37 -11.57
CA VAL A 283 11.36 15.10 -10.85
C VAL A 283 10.04 14.52 -10.33
N TYR A 284 9.06 15.36 -9.97
CA TYR A 284 7.75 14.89 -9.51
C TYR A 284 6.99 14.16 -10.61
N LEU A 285 6.94 14.74 -11.81
CA LEU A 285 6.29 14.11 -12.98
C LEU A 285 6.99 12.81 -13.37
N HIS A 286 8.34 12.83 -13.41
CA HIS A 286 9.14 11.64 -13.68
C HIS A 286 8.86 10.53 -12.67
N THR A 287 8.94 10.83 -11.37
CA THR A 287 8.66 9.85 -10.30
C THR A 287 7.28 9.23 -10.46
N GLY A 288 6.29 10.02 -10.87
CA GLY A 288 4.95 9.54 -11.14
C GLY A 288 4.88 8.50 -12.25
N LEU A 289 5.55 8.77 -13.36
CA LEU A 289 5.63 7.83 -14.49
C LEU A 289 6.37 6.55 -14.07
N VAL A 290 7.48 6.69 -13.32
CA VAL A 290 8.24 5.54 -12.79
C VAL A 290 7.40 4.67 -11.87
N VAL A 291 6.63 5.26 -10.95
CA VAL A 291 5.73 4.51 -10.05
C VAL A 291 4.64 3.79 -10.85
N ASN A 292 4.11 4.40 -11.90
CA ASN A 292 3.11 3.76 -12.75
C ASN A 292 3.71 2.61 -13.59
N GLU A 293 4.94 2.73 -14.08
CA GLU A 293 5.64 1.61 -14.75
C GLU A 293 6.01 0.50 -13.75
N ALA A 294 6.47 0.85 -12.55
CA ALA A 294 6.72 -0.12 -11.48
C ALA A 294 5.46 -0.93 -11.14
N ALA A 295 4.27 -0.30 -11.13
CA ALA A 295 3.02 -1.01 -10.85
C ALA A 295 2.70 -2.09 -11.90
N LYS A 296 3.03 -1.85 -13.17
CA LYS A 296 2.88 -2.86 -14.23
C LYS A 296 3.80 -4.06 -14.01
N ILE A 297 5.05 -3.81 -13.62
CA ILE A 297 6.02 -4.87 -13.30
C ILE A 297 5.59 -5.61 -12.03
N ALA A 298 5.15 -4.89 -11.00
CA ALA A 298 4.72 -5.44 -9.72
C ALA A 298 3.53 -6.40 -9.82
N ALA A 299 2.65 -6.20 -10.81
CA ALA A 299 1.47 -7.05 -11.03
C ALA A 299 1.83 -8.53 -11.33
N GLU A 300 3.06 -8.80 -11.78
CA GLU A 300 3.56 -10.14 -12.10
C GLU A 300 4.44 -10.74 -10.97
N LEU A 301 4.61 -10.01 -9.85
CA LEU A 301 5.52 -10.39 -8.77
C LEU A 301 4.77 -10.92 -7.55
N PRO A 302 5.44 -11.75 -6.72
CA PRO A 302 4.97 -12.02 -5.36
C PRO A 302 4.83 -10.72 -4.56
N GLU A 303 3.87 -10.69 -3.62
CA GLU A 303 3.50 -9.49 -2.86
C GLU A 303 4.69 -8.78 -2.19
N ASP A 304 5.58 -9.53 -1.53
CA ASP A 304 6.78 -8.96 -0.88
C ASP A 304 7.73 -8.27 -1.88
N ALA A 305 7.96 -8.86 -3.05
CA ALA A 305 8.80 -8.28 -4.09
C ALA A 305 8.12 -7.08 -4.77
N ALA A 306 6.81 -7.16 -4.98
CA ALA A 306 6.00 -6.06 -5.51
C ALA A 306 6.04 -4.85 -4.56
N GLU A 307 5.84 -5.06 -3.25
CA GLU A 307 5.91 -3.99 -2.26
C GLU A 307 7.28 -3.28 -2.28
N VAL A 308 8.37 -4.05 -2.28
CA VAL A 308 9.73 -3.49 -2.33
C VAL A 308 9.96 -2.66 -3.60
N LEU A 309 9.57 -3.19 -4.76
CA LEU A 309 9.69 -2.47 -6.03
C LEU A 309 8.94 -1.13 -6.01
N MET A 310 7.70 -1.13 -5.54
CA MET A 310 6.86 0.07 -5.50
C MET A 310 7.44 1.16 -4.57
N TRP A 311 7.92 0.77 -3.38
CA TRP A 311 8.58 1.71 -2.48
C TRP A 311 9.91 2.21 -3.05
N ALA A 312 10.72 1.36 -3.68
CA ALA A 312 11.97 1.75 -4.30
C ALA A 312 11.73 2.71 -5.48
N ALA A 313 10.76 2.43 -6.35
CA ALA A 313 10.36 3.29 -7.45
C ALA A 313 9.90 4.68 -6.98
N MET A 314 9.15 4.75 -5.87
CA MET A 314 8.73 6.02 -5.29
C MET A 314 9.89 6.81 -4.66
N CYS A 315 10.91 6.12 -4.16
CA CYS A 315 12.00 6.74 -3.39
C CYS A 315 13.30 6.95 -4.18
N HIS A 316 13.46 6.36 -5.38
CA HIS A 316 14.75 6.30 -6.08
C HIS A 316 15.40 7.66 -6.33
N ASP A 317 14.60 8.67 -6.57
CA ASP A 317 15.02 10.02 -6.95
C ASP A 317 14.77 11.11 -5.89
N LEU A 318 14.41 10.77 -4.65
CA LEU A 318 14.19 11.72 -3.56
C LEU A 318 15.39 12.66 -3.35
N GLY A 319 16.60 12.16 -3.57
CA GLY A 319 17.85 12.90 -3.43
C GLY A 319 18.00 14.06 -4.41
N LYS A 320 17.32 14.04 -5.55
CA LYS A 320 17.37 15.13 -6.54
C LYS A 320 16.88 16.45 -5.95
N ALA A 321 15.96 16.44 -4.99
CA ALA A 321 15.51 17.66 -4.31
C ALA A 321 16.64 18.39 -3.57
N GLU A 322 17.70 17.69 -3.14
CA GLU A 322 18.82 18.26 -2.41
C GLU A 322 20.07 18.46 -3.28
N THR A 323 20.22 17.67 -4.34
CA THR A 323 21.50 17.60 -5.10
C THR A 323 21.42 18.18 -6.50
N THR A 324 20.22 18.59 -6.95
CA THR A 324 20.08 19.17 -8.29
C THR A 324 20.71 20.56 -8.34
N GLU A 325 21.58 20.74 -9.32
CA GLU A 325 22.26 22.00 -9.62
C GLU A 325 22.16 22.33 -11.11
N VAL A 326 22.16 23.62 -11.42
CA VAL A 326 22.21 24.11 -12.80
C VAL A 326 23.57 24.81 -12.98
N ASP A 327 24.40 24.27 -13.86
CA ASP A 327 25.72 24.83 -14.11
C ASP A 327 25.64 26.13 -14.94
N SER A 328 26.81 26.82 -15.09
CA SER A 328 26.89 28.08 -15.82
C SER A 328 26.52 27.99 -17.30
N SER A 329 26.47 26.81 -17.87
CA SER A 329 25.99 26.53 -19.24
C SER A 329 24.50 26.29 -19.33
N GLY A 330 23.77 26.26 -18.18
CA GLY A 330 22.35 25.91 -18.08
C GLY A 330 22.09 24.43 -18.06
N ARG A 331 23.12 23.59 -17.94
CA ARG A 331 22.92 22.13 -17.85
C ARG A 331 22.52 21.73 -16.44
N VAL A 332 21.46 20.91 -16.34
CA VAL A 332 20.95 20.37 -15.09
C VAL A 332 21.65 19.07 -14.75
N ARG A 333 22.10 18.92 -13.51
CA ARG A 333 22.74 17.70 -12.98
C ARG A 333 22.33 17.48 -11.53
N SER A 334 22.39 16.23 -11.09
CA SER A 334 22.06 15.83 -9.70
C SER A 334 23.14 14.85 -9.19
N PRO A 335 24.38 15.34 -8.93
CA PRO A 335 25.47 14.46 -8.52
C PRO A 335 25.20 13.84 -7.15
N GLY A 336 25.36 12.51 -7.04
CA GLY A 336 25.20 11.78 -5.78
C GLY A 336 23.75 11.68 -5.29
N HIS A 337 22.77 11.95 -6.16
CA HIS A 337 21.36 11.81 -5.78
C HIS A 337 20.99 10.38 -5.35
N ASP A 338 21.65 9.37 -5.87
CA ASP A 338 21.48 7.96 -5.49
C ASP A 338 21.76 7.74 -4.00
N VAL A 339 22.90 8.26 -3.50
CA VAL A 339 23.26 8.20 -2.08
C VAL A 339 22.32 9.05 -1.21
N ALA A 340 21.96 10.24 -1.69
CA ALA A 340 21.01 11.11 -1.01
C ALA A 340 19.60 10.48 -0.95
N SER A 341 19.14 9.86 -2.05
CA SER A 341 17.86 9.14 -2.10
C SER A 341 17.81 7.98 -1.12
N ALA A 342 18.87 7.18 -1.05
CA ALA A 342 18.97 6.08 -0.09
C ALA A 342 18.80 6.57 1.36
N ARG A 343 19.52 7.64 1.73
CA ARG A 343 19.44 8.26 3.06
C ARG A 343 18.03 8.83 3.34
N LEU A 344 17.43 9.52 2.37
CA LEU A 344 16.10 10.11 2.51
C LEU A 344 15.01 9.05 2.58
N ALA A 345 15.11 8.00 1.77
CA ALA A 345 14.20 6.85 1.80
C ALA A 345 14.24 6.19 3.19
N GLN A 346 15.42 5.85 3.71
CA GLN A 346 15.57 5.29 5.05
C GLN A 346 14.88 6.16 6.11
N LYS A 347 15.22 7.45 6.16
CA LYS A 347 14.68 8.39 7.15
C LYS A 347 13.14 8.49 7.04
N TRP A 348 12.61 8.53 5.81
CA TRP A 348 11.17 8.66 5.60
C TRP A 348 10.42 7.39 5.99
N LEU A 349 10.88 6.21 5.57
CA LEU A 349 10.25 4.94 5.92
C LEU A 349 10.27 4.70 7.44
N GLU A 350 11.37 5.03 8.11
CA GLU A 350 11.47 4.98 9.58
C GLU A 350 10.43 5.92 10.23
N SER A 351 10.25 7.14 9.71
CA SER A 351 9.24 8.09 10.21
C SER A 351 7.80 7.59 10.01
N LEU A 352 7.56 6.80 8.97
CA LEU A 352 6.30 6.10 8.71
C LEU A 352 6.13 4.80 9.51
N LYS A 353 7.11 4.46 10.36
CA LYS A 353 7.15 3.20 11.12
C LYS A 353 7.09 1.94 10.23
N ILE A 354 7.66 2.04 9.05
CA ILE A 354 7.83 0.91 8.13
C ILE A 354 8.93 -0.01 8.69
N GLY A 355 8.69 -1.33 8.63
CA GLY A 355 9.62 -2.31 9.20
C GLY A 355 11.01 -2.28 8.60
N GLY A 356 12.05 -2.52 9.43
CA GLY A 356 13.45 -2.37 9.06
C GLY A 356 13.89 -3.22 7.86
N ARG A 357 13.34 -4.43 7.67
CA ARG A 357 13.65 -5.28 6.49
C ARG A 357 13.26 -4.60 5.18
N LEU A 358 12.05 -4.04 5.09
CA LEU A 358 11.60 -3.30 3.90
C LEU A 358 12.45 -2.04 3.70
N THR A 359 12.71 -1.31 4.78
CA THR A 359 13.53 -0.08 4.74
C THR A 359 14.93 -0.34 4.20
N SER A 360 15.63 -1.39 4.67
CA SER A 360 16.96 -1.74 4.19
C SER A 360 16.99 -2.13 2.72
N ARG A 361 15.96 -2.87 2.26
CA ARG A 361 15.84 -3.26 0.84
C ARG A 361 15.62 -2.04 -0.06
N VAL A 362 14.72 -1.15 0.31
CA VAL A 362 14.44 0.09 -0.44
C VAL A 362 15.68 1.00 -0.47
N GLU A 363 16.36 1.16 0.67
CA GLU A 363 17.59 1.93 0.77
C GLU A 363 18.67 1.42 -0.20
N ALA A 364 18.91 0.11 -0.21
CA ALA A 364 19.91 -0.50 -1.09
C ALA A 364 19.55 -0.34 -2.58
N LEU A 365 18.27 -0.50 -2.94
CA LEU A 365 17.81 -0.28 -4.33
C LEU A 365 17.98 1.18 -4.75
N CYS A 366 17.59 2.14 -3.91
CA CYS A 366 17.79 3.57 -4.19
C CYS A 366 19.28 3.91 -4.37
N ARG A 367 20.15 3.35 -3.52
CA ARG A 367 21.61 3.58 -3.56
C ARG A 367 22.24 3.10 -4.86
N HIS A 368 21.72 2.04 -5.45
CA HIS A 368 22.34 1.37 -6.59
C HIS A 368 21.53 1.45 -7.88
N HIS A 369 20.40 2.19 -7.91
CA HIS A 369 19.47 2.19 -9.07
C HIS A 369 20.13 2.60 -10.40
N LEU A 370 21.21 3.39 -10.36
CA LEU A 370 21.97 3.78 -11.54
C LEU A 370 22.93 2.69 -12.06
N ALA A 371 23.27 1.70 -11.21
CA ALA A 371 24.30 0.70 -11.56
C ALA A 371 24.00 -0.07 -12.85
N PRO A 372 22.75 -0.48 -13.17
CA PRO A 372 22.48 -1.18 -14.42
C PRO A 372 22.91 -0.41 -15.66
N VAL A 373 22.62 0.90 -15.70
CA VAL A 373 23.00 1.76 -16.82
C VAL A 373 24.52 2.04 -16.84
N ILE A 374 25.09 2.39 -15.67
CA ILE A 374 26.52 2.74 -15.55
C ILE A 374 27.41 1.54 -15.89
N PHE A 375 27.11 0.36 -15.35
CA PHE A 375 27.94 -0.82 -15.57
C PHE A 375 28.00 -1.24 -17.04
N VAL A 376 26.87 -1.18 -17.74
CA VAL A 376 26.83 -1.52 -19.19
C VAL A 376 27.55 -0.46 -20.00
N LYS A 377 27.29 0.83 -19.72
CA LYS A 377 27.94 1.95 -20.40
C LYS A 377 29.46 1.94 -20.26
N ASP A 378 29.95 1.66 -19.06
CA ASP A 378 31.38 1.70 -18.73
C ASP A 378 32.09 0.36 -18.99
N GLY A 379 31.38 -0.67 -19.44
CA GLY A 379 31.94 -1.99 -19.73
C GLY A 379 32.46 -2.71 -18.46
N ALA A 380 31.72 -2.59 -17.35
CA ALA A 380 32.12 -3.19 -16.08
C ALA A 380 32.35 -4.70 -16.19
N GLY A 381 33.49 -5.19 -15.67
CA GLY A 381 33.81 -6.61 -15.70
C GLY A 381 33.15 -7.41 -14.57
N PRO A 382 33.26 -8.77 -14.61
CA PRO A 382 32.60 -9.68 -13.67
C PRO A 382 32.85 -9.38 -12.18
N LYS A 383 34.03 -8.84 -11.84
CA LYS A 383 34.38 -8.39 -10.49
C LYS A 383 33.38 -7.36 -9.93
N ALA A 384 33.00 -6.37 -10.74
CA ALA A 384 32.07 -5.33 -10.33
C ALA A 384 30.67 -5.92 -10.03
N TYR A 385 30.22 -6.86 -10.87
CA TYR A 385 28.94 -7.56 -10.70
C TYR A 385 28.94 -8.42 -9.43
N ARG A 386 30.00 -9.20 -9.17
CA ARG A 386 30.10 -10.00 -7.94
C ARG A 386 30.07 -9.15 -6.66
N ARG A 387 30.80 -8.02 -6.67
CA ARG A 387 30.80 -7.09 -5.55
C ARG A 387 29.43 -6.42 -5.32
N LEU A 388 28.74 -6.04 -6.41
CA LEU A 388 27.40 -5.47 -6.32
C LEU A 388 26.40 -6.51 -5.79
N ALA A 389 26.45 -7.73 -6.29
CA ALA A 389 25.57 -8.81 -5.83
C ALA A 389 25.71 -9.07 -4.31
N ARG A 390 26.93 -9.02 -3.75
CA ARG A 390 27.11 -9.13 -2.29
C ARG A 390 26.45 -8.00 -1.52
N LYS A 391 26.59 -6.75 -2.01
CA LYS A 391 25.94 -5.59 -1.38
C LYS A 391 24.42 -5.69 -1.40
N LEU A 392 23.86 -6.23 -2.48
CA LEU A 392 22.41 -6.46 -2.59
C LEU A 392 21.98 -7.60 -1.68
N ALA A 393 22.75 -8.69 -1.61
CA ALA A 393 22.46 -9.81 -0.74
C ALA A 393 22.51 -9.46 0.76
N ASP A 394 23.33 -8.49 1.18
CA ASP A 394 23.34 -7.97 2.56
C ASP A 394 21.96 -7.34 2.93
N ALA A 395 21.18 -6.92 1.92
CA ALA A 395 19.83 -6.41 2.06
C ALA A 395 18.75 -7.43 1.60
N ASP A 396 19.10 -8.71 1.43
CA ASP A 396 18.18 -9.75 0.94
C ASP A 396 17.57 -9.41 -0.44
N LEU A 397 18.42 -8.99 -1.37
CA LEU A 397 18.10 -8.60 -2.75
C LEU A 397 18.97 -9.32 -3.77
N GLU A 398 18.47 -9.41 -4.98
CA GLU A 398 19.15 -9.96 -6.14
C GLU A 398 19.42 -8.87 -7.21
N MET A 399 20.28 -9.18 -8.20
CA MET A 399 20.54 -8.27 -9.32
C MET A 399 19.27 -7.99 -10.15
N VAL A 400 18.38 -8.96 -10.23
CA VAL A 400 17.09 -8.82 -10.93
C VAL A 400 16.16 -7.82 -10.23
N ASP A 401 16.22 -7.68 -8.90
CA ASP A 401 15.41 -6.69 -8.19
C ASP A 401 15.89 -5.26 -8.49
N LEU A 402 17.20 -5.09 -8.58
CA LEU A 402 17.80 -3.81 -8.96
C LEU A 402 17.47 -3.44 -10.42
N GLU A 403 17.53 -4.43 -11.33
CA GLU A 403 17.17 -4.21 -12.73
C GLU A 403 15.72 -3.77 -12.89
N ARG A 404 14.79 -4.33 -12.12
CA ARG A 404 13.36 -3.94 -12.14
C ARG A 404 13.15 -2.48 -11.78
N VAL A 405 13.88 -1.97 -10.78
CA VAL A 405 13.81 -0.53 -10.42
C VAL A 405 14.38 0.33 -11.56
N ALA A 406 15.55 -0.03 -12.09
CA ALA A 406 16.15 0.70 -13.21
C ALA A 406 15.31 0.61 -14.49
N ARG A 407 14.59 -0.50 -14.71
CA ARG A 407 13.63 -0.66 -15.82
C ARG A 407 12.44 0.27 -15.63
N ALA A 408 11.87 0.35 -14.44
CA ALA A 408 10.79 1.28 -14.15
C ALA A 408 11.24 2.74 -14.35
N ASP A 409 12.44 3.11 -13.88
CA ASP A 409 13.04 4.43 -14.11
C ASP A 409 13.19 4.72 -15.61
N GLN A 410 13.77 3.80 -16.38
CA GLN A 410 13.94 3.99 -17.82
C GLN A 410 12.61 4.14 -18.56
N LEU A 411 11.64 3.24 -18.27
CA LEU A 411 10.33 3.24 -18.94
C LEU A 411 9.42 4.38 -18.45
N GLY A 412 9.71 4.97 -17.29
CA GLY A 412 9.06 6.19 -16.79
C GLY A 412 9.48 7.47 -17.52
N ARG A 413 10.46 7.42 -18.40
CA ARG A 413 10.85 8.55 -19.28
C ARG A 413 9.95 8.65 -20.49
N THR A 414 9.93 9.82 -21.13
CA THR A 414 9.24 10.02 -22.42
C THR A 414 10.23 10.09 -23.60
N THR A 415 11.41 9.50 -23.44
CA THR A 415 12.38 9.30 -24.51
C THR A 415 11.87 8.26 -25.52
N LYS A 416 12.39 8.28 -26.75
CA LYS A 416 11.98 7.36 -27.81
C LYS A 416 12.08 5.89 -27.37
N ASP A 417 13.20 5.49 -26.76
CA ASP A 417 13.43 4.12 -26.32
C ASP A 417 12.46 3.69 -25.25
N ALA A 418 12.18 4.57 -24.28
CA ALA A 418 11.20 4.32 -23.22
C ALA A 418 9.79 4.13 -23.80
N LEU A 419 9.36 4.99 -24.73
CA LEU A 419 8.06 4.88 -25.40
C LEU A 419 7.92 3.62 -26.26
N GLU A 420 9.05 3.08 -26.76
CA GLU A 420 9.11 1.80 -27.46
C GLU A 420 9.19 0.59 -26.50
N GLY A 421 9.20 0.83 -25.17
CA GLY A 421 9.29 -0.21 -24.14
C GLY A 421 10.67 -0.87 -24.04
N ARG A 422 11.75 -0.20 -24.50
CA ARG A 422 13.10 -0.76 -24.56
C ARG A 422 13.96 -0.31 -23.39
N PHE A 423 14.70 -1.28 -22.82
CA PHE A 423 15.73 -1.05 -21.82
C PHE A 423 16.94 -1.95 -22.09
N ASP A 424 17.67 -1.66 -23.16
CA ASP A 424 18.82 -2.46 -23.64
C ASP A 424 19.93 -2.56 -22.58
N ALA A 425 20.14 -1.50 -21.75
CA ALA A 425 21.10 -1.51 -20.66
C ALA A 425 20.71 -2.52 -19.57
N GLY A 426 19.41 -2.67 -19.23
CA GLY A 426 18.93 -3.66 -18.28
C GLY A 426 19.18 -5.09 -18.75
N GLU A 427 18.92 -5.36 -20.04
CA GLU A 427 19.17 -6.65 -20.66
C GLU A 427 20.67 -7.00 -20.64
N GLY A 428 21.52 -6.04 -21.01
CA GLY A 428 22.99 -6.16 -20.96
C GLY A 428 23.51 -6.37 -19.54
N PHE A 429 22.91 -5.68 -18.57
CA PHE A 429 23.23 -5.84 -17.14
C PHE A 429 22.94 -7.25 -16.65
N LEU A 430 21.75 -7.79 -16.89
CA LEU A 430 21.39 -9.15 -16.49
C LEU A 430 22.20 -10.20 -17.25
N ALA A 431 22.49 -9.99 -18.53
CA ALA A 431 23.36 -10.89 -19.28
C ALA A 431 24.76 -10.99 -18.66
N SER A 432 25.34 -9.84 -18.28
CA SER A 432 26.65 -9.78 -17.61
C SER A 432 26.61 -10.36 -16.20
N ALA A 433 25.53 -10.17 -15.45
CA ALA A 433 25.32 -10.78 -14.15
C ALA A 433 25.25 -12.32 -14.24
N ARG A 434 24.60 -12.86 -15.29
CA ARG A 434 24.60 -14.32 -15.60
C ARG A 434 25.98 -14.84 -15.89
N LEU A 435 26.76 -14.14 -16.72
CA LEU A 435 28.15 -14.51 -17.02
C LEU A 435 29.03 -14.48 -15.76
N ALA A 436 28.75 -13.58 -14.82
CA ALA A 436 29.43 -13.52 -13.53
C ALA A 436 28.86 -14.52 -12.50
N SER A 437 27.80 -15.29 -12.85
CA SER A 437 27.08 -16.25 -12.01
C SER A 437 26.46 -15.63 -10.74
N VAL A 438 25.90 -14.39 -10.87
CA VAL A 438 25.35 -13.63 -9.75
C VAL A 438 23.99 -12.95 -10.06
N GLU A 439 23.30 -13.39 -11.10
CA GLU A 439 21.99 -12.82 -11.47
C GLU A 439 20.95 -13.01 -10.35
N ARG A 440 20.95 -14.20 -9.73
CA ARG A 440 20.03 -14.59 -8.66
C ARG A 440 20.82 -15.11 -7.46
N GLY A 441 21.42 -14.15 -6.74
CA GLY A 441 22.18 -14.44 -5.53
C GLY A 441 23.67 -14.09 -5.65
N VAL A 442 24.45 -14.55 -4.71
CA VAL A 442 25.91 -14.38 -4.66
C VAL A 442 26.61 -15.67 -5.03
N ALA A 443 27.83 -15.56 -5.55
CA ALA A 443 28.68 -16.72 -5.70
C ALA A 443 28.92 -17.35 -4.32
N GLU A 444 28.73 -18.68 -4.22
CA GLU A 444 29.04 -19.40 -2.97
C GLU A 444 30.48 -19.20 -2.55
N ASP A 445 30.68 -19.02 -1.23
CA ASP A 445 32.04 -18.91 -0.68
C ASP A 445 32.82 -20.20 -0.89
N VAL A 446 33.87 -20.15 -1.68
CA VAL A 446 34.74 -21.29 -1.99
C VAL A 446 35.52 -21.69 -0.75
N VAL A 447 36.04 -20.72 0.00
CA VAL A 447 36.79 -20.96 1.25
C VAL A 447 35.83 -20.90 2.44
N ARG A 448 35.72 -21.98 3.18
CA ARG A 448 34.87 -22.10 4.37
C ARG A 448 35.72 -22.02 5.66
N ALA A 449 35.03 -21.72 6.77
CA ALA A 449 35.69 -21.68 8.10
C ALA A 449 36.46 -22.97 8.42
N ALA A 450 35.92 -24.13 8.03
CA ALA A 450 36.54 -25.42 8.22
C ALA A 450 37.90 -25.55 7.51
N ASP A 451 38.15 -24.86 6.42
CA ASP A 451 39.39 -24.88 5.66
C ASP A 451 40.52 -24.21 6.46
N TRP A 452 40.24 -23.02 6.98
CA TRP A 452 41.16 -22.30 7.86
C TRP A 452 41.39 -23.00 9.21
N MET A 453 40.34 -23.60 9.77
CA MET A 453 40.48 -24.37 11.02
C MET A 453 41.38 -25.61 10.83
N ARG A 454 41.29 -26.28 9.67
CA ARG A 454 42.22 -27.37 9.30
C ARG A 454 43.67 -26.87 9.11
N ALA A 455 43.85 -25.63 8.68
CA ALA A 455 45.15 -24.98 8.59
C ALA A 455 45.65 -24.40 9.93
N GLY A 456 44.94 -24.65 11.05
CA GLY A 456 45.37 -24.27 12.40
C GLY A 456 44.88 -22.93 12.91
N VAL A 457 44.01 -22.24 12.18
CA VAL A 457 43.45 -20.96 12.61
C VAL A 457 42.27 -21.20 13.58
N PRO A 458 42.33 -20.70 14.83
CA PRO A 458 41.25 -20.92 15.80
C PRO A 458 40.00 -20.11 15.43
N ALA A 459 38.85 -20.62 15.89
CA ALA A 459 37.58 -19.85 15.78
C ALA A 459 37.66 -18.51 16.53
N GLY A 460 37.28 -17.42 15.87
CA GLY A 460 37.34 -16.09 16.47
C GLY A 460 37.36 -14.94 15.45
N PRO A 461 37.56 -13.70 15.90
CA PRO A 461 37.56 -12.52 15.04
C PRO A 461 38.59 -12.58 13.89
N SER A 462 39.74 -13.21 14.09
CA SER A 462 40.77 -13.41 13.06
C SER A 462 40.28 -14.27 11.92
N LEU A 463 39.61 -15.40 12.21
CA LEU A 463 38.99 -16.25 11.20
C LEU A 463 37.94 -15.47 10.39
N GLY A 464 37.15 -14.64 11.03
CA GLY A 464 36.16 -13.78 10.34
C GLY A 464 36.81 -12.76 9.38
N ARG A 465 37.99 -12.20 9.73
CA ARG A 465 38.75 -11.32 8.83
C ARG A 465 39.31 -12.08 7.63
N LEU A 466 39.90 -13.26 7.85
CA LEU A 466 40.43 -14.12 6.78
C LEU A 466 39.33 -14.50 5.79
N LEU A 467 38.16 -14.92 6.26
CA LEU A 467 37.04 -15.29 5.40
C LEU A 467 36.57 -14.10 4.55
N ARG A 468 36.47 -12.90 5.14
CA ARG A 468 36.15 -11.69 4.36
C ARG A 468 37.17 -11.44 3.26
N ARG A 469 38.46 -11.53 3.56
CA ARG A 469 39.53 -11.35 2.59
C ARG A 469 39.49 -12.44 1.49
N CYS A 470 39.17 -13.68 1.84
CA CYS A 470 38.95 -14.74 0.85
C CYS A 470 37.82 -14.41 -0.11
N ARG A 471 36.70 -13.85 0.39
CA ARG A 471 35.61 -13.38 -0.45
C ARG A 471 36.04 -12.28 -1.39
N GLU A 472 36.80 -11.29 -0.91
CA GLU A 472 37.31 -10.20 -1.73
C GLU A 472 38.19 -10.73 -2.87
N VAL A 473 39.12 -11.68 -2.57
CA VAL A 473 39.96 -12.32 -3.58
C VAL A 473 39.12 -13.14 -4.55
N GLN A 474 38.15 -13.89 -4.08
CA GLN A 474 37.23 -14.67 -4.93
C GLN A 474 36.43 -13.75 -5.87
N ASP A 475 35.87 -12.64 -5.36
CA ASP A 475 35.11 -11.68 -6.18
C ASP A 475 35.99 -11.01 -7.23
N ASP A 476 37.25 -10.71 -6.86
CA ASP A 476 38.20 -10.03 -7.73
C ASP A 476 38.68 -10.94 -8.87
N THR A 477 38.94 -12.21 -8.57
CA THR A 477 39.55 -13.16 -9.50
C THR A 477 38.56 -14.10 -10.17
N GLY A 478 37.42 -14.40 -9.50
CA GLY A 478 36.51 -15.46 -9.90
C GLY A 478 37.05 -16.87 -9.67
N TRP A 479 38.08 -17.04 -8.86
CA TRP A 479 38.67 -18.34 -8.57
C TRP A 479 37.67 -19.25 -7.84
N THR A 480 37.74 -20.54 -8.18
CA THR A 480 36.90 -21.61 -7.62
C THR A 480 37.69 -22.64 -6.82
N ALA A 481 39.02 -22.47 -6.70
CA ALA A 481 39.91 -23.34 -5.93
C ALA A 481 40.23 -22.69 -4.58
N ALA A 482 39.86 -23.34 -3.48
CA ALA A 482 40.07 -22.83 -2.12
C ALA A 482 41.56 -22.60 -1.81
N ASP A 483 42.42 -23.52 -2.21
CA ASP A 483 43.85 -23.45 -1.96
C ASP A 483 44.54 -22.23 -2.58
N GLN A 484 44.11 -21.84 -3.80
CA GLN A 484 44.60 -20.62 -4.46
C GLN A 484 44.23 -19.35 -3.70
N ILE A 485 42.97 -19.27 -3.26
CA ILE A 485 42.49 -18.12 -2.53
C ILE A 485 43.19 -18.01 -1.17
N MET A 486 43.30 -19.14 -0.45
CA MET A 486 43.97 -19.20 0.85
C MET A 486 45.43 -18.81 0.77
N ALA A 487 46.15 -19.28 -0.26
CA ALA A 487 47.57 -18.95 -0.47
C ALA A 487 47.80 -17.45 -0.57
N VAL A 488 47.00 -16.74 -1.44
CA VAL A 488 47.11 -15.28 -1.61
C VAL A 488 46.73 -14.52 -0.33
N VAL A 489 45.75 -15.03 0.43
CA VAL A 489 45.34 -14.37 1.68
C VAL A 489 46.39 -14.56 2.78
N SER A 490 47.08 -15.73 2.83
CA SER A 490 48.16 -15.98 3.77
C SER A 490 49.42 -15.12 3.49
N GLU A 491 49.79 -14.93 2.22
CA GLU A 491 50.95 -14.13 1.82
C GLU A 491 50.79 -12.62 2.11
N GLY A 492 49.59 -12.14 2.34
CA GLY A 492 49.31 -10.74 2.62
C GLY A 492 49.16 -10.42 4.11
N GLU A 493 49.44 -11.32 5.02
CA GLU A 493 49.47 -11.07 6.48
C GLU A 493 50.88 -10.82 7.02
N ASP A 494 51.92 -10.89 6.20
CA ASP A 494 53.29 -10.45 6.50
C ASP A 494 53.42 -8.95 6.11
#